data_e9d90774f8a3f5c23bf0b6286fda8d75
#
_entry.id   e9d90774f8a3f5c23bf0b6286fda8d75
#
_cell.length_a   1.000
_cell.length_b   1.000
_cell.length_c   1.000
_cell.angle_alpha   90.00
_cell.angle_beta   90.00
_cell.angle_gamma   90.00
#
_symmetry.space_group_name_H-M   'P 1'
#
loop_
_entity.id
_entity.type
_entity.pdbx_description
1 polymer ?
#
loop_
_entity_poly.entity_id
_entity_poly.type
_entity_poly.pdbx_seq_one_letter_code
_entity_poly.pdbx_strand_id
1 'polypeptide(L)'
;MTCGSEEPNAIVQIGNDPSLTDPNVRATEIELYEGLDASSQNCWPSVNFDIGGINNFLSPLLPAGFYYKTFMWPASFWEKYEYFIRHSAGLGKVPTKSDPDIYDHQYSHCDVLVVGGGISGIISAKLSAEKGLDTILIDDKSFLGGSTIYQENECYKINSVNSNKWLANEIESLKNYPNLLIKNRTSLAAFHGYNYLLARENLTDHLSINEREGKVRQR
;
A
#
# COMPACT_ATOMS: atom_id res chain seq x y z
N MET A 1 -14.58 -1.27 11.34
CA MET A 1 -13.61 -1.40 10.23
C MET A 1 -12.44 -0.52 10.57
N THR A 2 -11.30 -1.09 10.87
CA THR A 2 -10.09 -0.31 11.11
C THR A 2 -9.58 0.18 9.76
N CYS A 3 -9.15 1.41 9.70
CA CYS A 3 -8.56 1.99 8.49
C CYS A 3 -7.09 1.58 8.31
N GLY A 4 -6.62 0.62 9.11
CA GLY A 4 -5.24 0.16 9.07
C GLY A 4 -4.99 -0.76 7.89
N SER A 5 -4.12 -0.38 7.00
CA SER A 5 -3.62 -1.23 5.92
C SER A 5 -2.84 -2.46 6.41
N GLU A 6 -2.73 -2.63 7.72
CA GLU A 6 -1.98 -3.71 8.38
C GLU A 6 -2.85 -4.89 8.79
N GLU A 7 -4.16 -4.83 8.55
CA GLU A 7 -5.06 -5.92 8.88
C GLU A 7 -4.79 -7.15 8.02
N PRO A 8 -4.64 -8.35 8.62
CA PRO A 8 -4.41 -9.59 7.88
C PRO A 8 -5.49 -9.88 6.81
N ASN A 9 -6.72 -9.43 7.06
CA ASN A 9 -7.86 -9.61 6.13
C ASN A 9 -7.72 -8.80 4.84
N ALA A 10 -6.86 -7.79 4.83
CA ALA A 10 -6.59 -6.99 3.65
C ALA A 10 -5.41 -7.52 2.82
N ILE A 11 -4.80 -8.63 3.23
CA ILE A 11 -3.67 -9.24 2.53
C ILE A 11 -4.20 -10.27 1.53
N VAL A 12 -3.77 -10.13 0.28
CA VAL A 12 -4.13 -11.00 -0.84
C VAL A 12 -2.90 -11.46 -1.59
N GLN A 13 -3.05 -12.52 -2.34
CA GLN A 13 -2.08 -13.01 -3.30
C GLN A 13 -2.54 -12.61 -4.71
N ILE A 14 -1.64 -12.02 -5.49
CA ILE A 14 -1.91 -11.58 -6.86
C ILE A 14 -1.26 -12.53 -7.85
N GLY A 15 -2.03 -12.89 -8.90
CA GLY A 15 -1.61 -13.77 -9.99
C GLY A 15 -2.07 -15.20 -9.83
N ASN A 16 -2.17 -15.90 -10.97
CA ASN A 16 -2.71 -17.26 -11.12
C ASN A 16 -1.63 -18.33 -11.24
N ASP A 17 -0.39 -17.99 -11.58
CA ASP A 17 0.71 -18.96 -11.58
C ASP A 17 1.31 -19.05 -10.17
N PRO A 18 1.10 -20.16 -9.44
CA PRO A 18 1.63 -20.32 -8.08
C PRO A 18 3.14 -20.17 -7.98
N SER A 19 3.85 -20.25 -9.09
CA SER A 19 5.31 -20.13 -9.15
C SER A 19 5.79 -18.68 -9.29
N LEU A 20 4.89 -17.75 -9.65
CA LEU A 20 5.19 -16.32 -9.93
C LEU A 20 4.25 -15.35 -9.20
N THR A 21 3.43 -15.84 -8.26
CA THR A 21 2.49 -14.99 -7.54
C THR A 21 3.19 -14.00 -6.63
N ASP A 22 2.58 -12.82 -6.47
CA ASP A 22 2.96 -11.84 -5.46
C ASP A 22 2.17 -12.12 -4.18
N PRO A 23 2.74 -12.71 -3.15
CA PRO A 23 2.07 -12.94 -1.88
C PRO A 23 2.12 -11.71 -0.98
N ASN A 24 1.22 -11.67 0.01
CA ASN A 24 1.21 -10.66 1.07
C ASN A 24 1.03 -9.22 0.57
N VAL A 25 0.31 -9.06 -0.54
CA VAL A 25 -0.01 -7.76 -1.08
C VAL A 25 -1.21 -7.18 -0.35
N ARG A 26 -1.16 -5.92 0.03
CA ARG A 26 -2.29 -5.23 0.66
C ARG A 26 -3.35 -4.91 -0.39
N ALA A 27 -4.56 -5.45 -0.22
CA ALA A 27 -5.67 -5.24 -1.15
C ALA A 27 -6.00 -3.75 -1.36
N THR A 28 -5.77 -2.91 -0.35
CA THR A 28 -6.01 -1.46 -0.41
C THR A 28 -4.95 -0.68 -1.21
N GLU A 29 -3.82 -1.30 -1.52
CA GLU A 29 -2.73 -0.69 -2.30
C GLU A 29 -2.73 -1.12 -3.77
N ILE A 30 -3.53 -2.13 -4.12
CA ILE A 30 -3.63 -2.62 -5.49
C ILE A 30 -4.67 -1.81 -6.27
N GLU A 31 -4.24 -1.23 -7.37
CA GLU A 31 -5.11 -0.60 -8.34
C GLU A 31 -5.76 -1.69 -9.21
N LEU A 32 -7.07 -1.58 -9.42
CA LEU A 32 -7.81 -2.55 -10.23
C LEU A 32 -7.51 -2.37 -11.71
N TYR A 33 -7.26 -3.47 -12.40
CA TYR A 33 -7.10 -3.52 -13.85
C TYR A 33 -7.81 -4.75 -14.42
N GLU A 34 -8.09 -4.73 -15.71
CA GLU A 34 -8.73 -5.86 -16.38
C GLU A 34 -7.83 -7.10 -16.38
N GLY A 35 -8.39 -8.24 -15.94
CA GLY A 35 -7.65 -9.50 -15.79
C GLY A 35 -6.87 -9.63 -14.47
N LEU A 36 -7.09 -8.74 -13.50
CA LEU A 36 -6.51 -8.91 -12.17
C LEU A 36 -7.06 -10.17 -11.52
N ASP A 37 -6.16 -11.08 -11.13
CA ASP A 37 -6.47 -12.25 -10.34
C ASP A 37 -5.95 -12.08 -8.91
N ALA A 38 -6.85 -12.10 -7.95
CA ALA A 38 -6.53 -11.91 -6.53
C ALA A 38 -7.20 -13.00 -5.71
N SER A 39 -6.41 -13.73 -4.93
CA SER A 39 -6.89 -14.79 -4.06
C SER A 39 -6.64 -14.49 -2.58
N SER A 40 -7.53 -14.99 -1.72
CA SER A 40 -7.38 -14.89 -0.28
C SER A 40 -6.26 -15.81 0.23
N GLN A 41 -5.49 -15.33 1.21
CA GLN A 41 -4.42 -16.10 1.85
C GLN A 41 -4.77 -16.58 3.25
N ASN A 42 -5.76 -15.99 3.90
CA ASN A 42 -6.10 -16.20 5.31
C ASN A 42 -7.30 -17.14 5.53
N CYS A 43 -7.78 -17.83 4.51
CA CYS A 43 -8.85 -18.81 4.63
C CYS A 43 -8.40 -20.19 4.18
N TRP A 44 -8.89 -21.25 4.84
CA TRP A 44 -8.62 -22.62 4.46
C TRP A 44 -9.81 -23.53 4.83
N PRO A 45 -10.29 -24.38 3.91
CA PRO A 45 -9.85 -24.58 2.52
C PRO A 45 -10.38 -23.55 1.52
N SER A 46 -11.41 -22.75 1.88
CA SER A 46 -11.98 -21.74 0.98
C SER A 46 -12.59 -20.58 1.75
N VAL A 47 -12.86 -19.47 1.05
CA VAL A 47 -13.54 -18.29 1.61
C VAL A 47 -14.94 -18.63 2.15
N ASN A 48 -15.66 -19.54 1.48
CA ASN A 48 -17.01 -19.95 1.86
C ASN A 48 -17.05 -20.94 3.04
N PHE A 49 -15.94 -21.62 3.28
CA PHE A 49 -15.82 -22.58 4.38
C PHE A 49 -14.41 -22.51 4.96
N ASP A 50 -14.24 -21.67 5.96
CA ASP A 50 -12.96 -21.41 6.61
C ASP A 50 -12.86 -22.11 7.97
N ILE A 51 -12.09 -23.18 8.02
CA ILE A 51 -11.79 -23.90 9.28
C ILE A 51 -10.89 -23.04 10.18
N GLY A 52 -10.07 -22.13 9.59
CA GLY A 52 -9.22 -21.20 10.33
C GLY A 52 -10.01 -20.27 11.26
N GLY A 53 -11.29 -20.04 10.98
CA GLY A 53 -12.20 -19.28 11.85
C GLY A 53 -12.31 -19.84 13.28
N ILE A 54 -11.95 -21.10 13.53
CA ILE A 54 -11.86 -21.70 14.87
C ILE A 54 -10.86 -20.92 15.75
N ASN A 55 -9.83 -20.33 15.17
CA ASN A 55 -8.86 -19.52 15.91
C ASN A 55 -9.50 -18.32 16.62
N ASN A 56 -10.65 -17.83 16.12
CA ASN A 56 -11.38 -16.74 16.78
C ASN A 56 -11.93 -17.15 18.15
N PHE A 57 -12.31 -18.41 18.32
CA PHE A 57 -12.75 -18.94 19.61
C PHE A 57 -11.58 -19.13 20.59
N LEU A 58 -10.38 -19.35 20.08
CA LEU A 58 -9.17 -19.51 20.88
C LEU A 58 -8.49 -18.16 21.21
N SER A 59 -8.94 -17.06 20.61
CA SER A 59 -8.32 -15.75 20.78
C SER A 59 -8.18 -15.29 22.25
N PRO A 60 -9.12 -15.57 23.18
CA PRO A 60 -8.93 -15.23 24.58
C PRO A 60 -7.78 -15.98 25.26
N LEU A 61 -7.43 -17.18 24.76
CA LEU A 61 -6.34 -18.01 25.28
C LEU A 61 -4.98 -17.66 24.65
N LEU A 62 -4.99 -16.85 23.58
CA LEU A 62 -3.82 -16.49 22.78
C LEU A 62 -3.56 -14.97 22.87
N PRO A 63 -3.15 -14.44 24.07
CA PRO A 63 -2.87 -13.02 24.20
C PRO A 63 -1.70 -12.60 23.32
N ALA A 64 -1.60 -11.31 22.99
CA ALA A 64 -0.51 -10.76 22.20
C ALA A 64 0.85 -11.21 22.77
N GLY A 65 1.69 -11.74 21.90
CA GLY A 65 3.03 -12.26 22.29
C GLY A 65 3.05 -13.67 22.90
N PHE A 66 1.92 -14.40 22.91
CA PHE A 66 1.87 -15.79 23.43
C PHE A 66 2.92 -16.69 22.74
N TYR A 67 3.20 -16.49 21.47
CA TYR A 67 4.13 -17.30 20.68
C TYR A 67 5.58 -17.14 21.12
N TYR A 68 5.96 -16.00 21.68
CA TYR A 68 7.32 -15.80 22.22
C TYR A 68 7.62 -16.71 23.41
N LYS A 69 6.61 -17.07 24.20
CA LYS A 69 6.78 -17.95 25.36
C LYS A 69 6.49 -19.41 25.03
N THR A 70 5.47 -19.66 24.21
CA THR A 70 4.92 -21.00 23.99
C THR A 70 5.77 -21.82 23.02
N PHE A 71 6.36 -21.19 22.00
CA PHE A 71 7.07 -21.90 20.91
C PHE A 71 8.59 -21.78 20.98
N MET A 72 9.13 -21.26 22.07
CA MET A 72 10.59 -21.13 22.27
C MET A 72 11.25 -22.45 22.68
N TRP A 73 10.49 -23.42 23.14
CA TRP A 73 11.04 -24.70 23.61
C TRP A 73 10.24 -25.90 23.08
N PRO A 74 10.89 -26.95 22.56
CA PRO A 74 12.34 -27.03 22.30
C PRO A 74 12.73 -26.22 21.04
N ALA A 75 13.87 -25.54 21.09
CA ALA A 75 14.35 -24.67 20.01
C ALA A 75 14.49 -25.40 18.65
N SER A 76 14.79 -26.71 18.66
CA SER A 76 14.86 -27.52 17.44
C SER A 76 13.54 -27.69 16.68
N PHE A 77 12.41 -27.32 17.27
CA PHE A 77 11.10 -27.39 16.63
C PHE A 77 10.65 -26.04 16.05
N TRP A 78 11.48 -25.00 16.14
CA TRP A 78 11.14 -23.66 15.70
C TRP A 78 10.64 -23.61 14.23
N GLU A 79 11.31 -24.27 13.31
CA GLU A 79 10.90 -24.30 11.90
C GLU A 79 9.50 -24.86 11.70
N LYS A 80 9.09 -25.85 12.49
CA LYS A 80 7.74 -26.43 12.45
C LYS A 80 6.72 -25.48 13.04
N TYR A 81 7.06 -24.84 14.17
CA TYR A 81 6.20 -23.86 14.80
C TYR A 81 6.00 -22.64 13.90
N GLU A 82 7.08 -22.14 13.29
CA GLU A 82 7.04 -21.02 12.35
C GLU A 82 6.10 -21.29 11.17
N TYR A 83 6.16 -22.48 10.61
CA TYR A 83 5.27 -22.91 9.53
C TYR A 83 3.78 -22.80 9.94
N PHE A 84 3.43 -23.31 11.11
CA PHE A 84 2.04 -23.23 11.60
C PHE A 84 1.63 -21.79 11.93
N ILE A 85 2.50 -21.02 12.55
CA ILE A 85 2.24 -19.62 12.89
C ILE A 85 2.03 -18.81 11.62
N ARG A 86 2.87 -18.98 10.62
CA ARG A 86 2.76 -18.30 9.33
C ARG A 86 1.43 -18.59 8.65
N HIS A 87 1.03 -19.85 8.59
CA HIS A 87 -0.24 -20.24 7.99
C HIS A 87 -1.44 -19.70 8.78
N SER A 88 -1.37 -19.78 10.11
CA SER A 88 -2.43 -19.24 10.97
C SER A 88 -2.54 -17.71 10.90
N ALA A 89 -1.45 -17.02 10.61
CA ALA A 89 -1.42 -15.57 10.38
C ALA A 89 -1.89 -15.17 8.97
N GLY A 90 -2.20 -16.15 8.09
CA GLY A 90 -2.64 -15.87 6.72
C GLY A 90 -1.55 -15.36 5.79
N LEU A 91 -0.27 -15.62 6.11
CA LEU A 91 0.84 -15.25 5.24
C LEU A 91 1.00 -16.22 4.08
N GLY A 92 1.24 -15.69 2.88
CA GLY A 92 1.40 -16.46 1.66
C GLY A 92 2.72 -17.21 1.55
N LYS A 93 2.85 -17.97 0.48
CA LYS A 93 4.05 -18.73 0.15
C LYS A 93 4.96 -17.94 -0.77
N VAL A 94 6.26 -18.08 -0.58
CA VAL A 94 7.26 -17.50 -1.47
C VAL A 94 7.15 -18.15 -2.87
N PRO A 95 7.18 -17.37 -3.96
CA PRO A 95 7.25 -17.89 -5.31
C PRO A 95 8.45 -18.82 -5.50
N THR A 96 8.30 -19.83 -6.37
CA THR A 96 9.36 -20.82 -6.63
C THR A 96 10.23 -20.47 -7.81
N LYS A 97 9.76 -19.65 -8.73
CA LYS A 97 10.54 -19.10 -9.84
C LYS A 97 11.16 -17.77 -9.46
N SER A 98 12.24 -17.42 -10.16
CA SER A 98 12.84 -16.09 -10.05
C SER A 98 11.85 -15.03 -10.54
N ASP A 99 11.85 -13.89 -9.87
CA ASP A 99 11.05 -12.73 -10.26
C ASP A 99 11.53 -12.21 -11.63
N PRO A 100 10.65 -12.14 -12.65
CA PRO A 100 11.01 -11.62 -13.97
C PRO A 100 10.92 -10.09 -14.05
N ASP A 101 10.39 -9.43 -13.03
CA ASP A 101 10.15 -8.00 -13.05
C ASP A 101 11.44 -7.18 -12.93
N ILE A 102 11.44 -5.99 -13.51
CA ILE A 102 12.58 -5.08 -13.52
C ILE A 102 12.32 -3.99 -12.47
N TYR A 103 13.32 -3.74 -11.65
CA TYR A 103 13.30 -2.71 -10.62
C TYR A 103 14.37 -1.66 -10.88
N ASP A 104 14.08 -0.41 -10.51
CA ASP A 104 14.98 0.72 -10.65
C ASP A 104 15.19 1.40 -9.27
N HIS A 105 16.26 2.16 -9.16
CA HIS A 105 16.59 2.94 -7.97
C HIS A 105 16.86 4.39 -8.35
N GLN A 106 16.20 5.31 -7.67
CA GLN A 106 16.36 6.74 -7.89
C GLN A 106 16.62 7.45 -6.57
N TYR A 107 17.57 8.37 -6.57
CA TYR A 107 17.79 9.30 -5.45
C TYR A 107 17.23 10.66 -5.81
N SER A 108 16.52 11.26 -4.89
CA SER A 108 15.94 12.59 -5.04
C SER A 108 16.22 13.42 -3.79
N HIS A 109 16.40 14.72 -3.97
CA HIS A 109 16.54 15.67 -2.89
C HIS A 109 15.43 16.72 -3.00
N CYS A 110 14.94 17.19 -1.86
CA CYS A 110 13.97 18.27 -1.78
C CYS A 110 14.11 18.99 -0.43
N ASP A 111 13.61 20.22 -0.36
CA ASP A 111 13.52 20.95 0.90
C ASP A 111 12.34 20.44 1.74
N VAL A 112 11.24 20.07 1.05
CA VAL A 112 10.01 19.60 1.69
C VAL A 112 9.48 18.36 0.97
N LEU A 113 9.34 17.25 1.71
CA LEU A 113 8.58 16.10 1.27
C LEU A 113 7.22 16.10 1.94
N VAL A 114 6.16 16.10 1.15
CA VAL A 114 4.78 15.97 1.60
C VAL A 114 4.29 14.55 1.30
N VAL A 115 3.83 13.84 2.33
CA VAL A 115 3.32 12.47 2.21
C VAL A 115 1.81 12.47 2.39
N GLY A 116 1.12 12.08 1.33
CA GLY A 116 -0.34 12.04 1.24
C GLY A 116 -0.92 13.22 0.46
N GLY A 117 -1.62 12.92 -0.63
CA GLY A 117 -2.23 13.88 -1.56
C GLY A 117 -3.68 14.25 -1.23
N GLY A 118 -4.10 14.13 0.04
CA GLY A 118 -5.38 14.69 0.50
C GLY A 118 -5.37 16.21 0.55
N ILE A 119 -6.47 16.83 1.00
CA ILE A 119 -6.61 18.30 1.08
C ILE A 119 -5.43 18.95 1.80
N SER A 120 -5.06 18.41 2.97
CA SER A 120 -3.95 18.97 3.76
C SER A 120 -2.62 18.88 3.03
N GLY A 121 -2.35 17.75 2.35
CA GLY A 121 -1.12 17.57 1.58
C GLY A 121 -1.06 18.50 0.36
N ILE A 122 -2.15 18.63 -0.38
CA ILE A 122 -2.26 19.54 -1.53
C ILE A 122 -1.97 20.99 -1.10
N ILE A 123 -2.60 21.44 -0.02
CA ILE A 123 -2.39 22.81 0.50
C ILE A 123 -0.95 22.98 1.00
N SER A 124 -0.40 22.00 1.74
CA SER A 124 0.96 22.05 2.24
C SER A 124 2.00 22.11 1.12
N ALA A 125 1.83 21.27 0.10
CA ALA A 125 2.71 21.26 -1.07
C ALA A 125 2.65 22.58 -1.83
N LYS A 126 1.44 23.11 -2.05
CA LYS A 126 1.24 24.41 -2.69
C LYS A 126 1.93 25.55 -1.94
N LEU A 127 1.69 25.64 -0.63
CA LEU A 127 2.29 26.69 0.22
C LEU A 127 3.81 26.60 0.27
N SER A 128 4.37 25.39 0.29
CA SER A 128 5.82 25.18 0.24
C SER A 128 6.39 25.65 -1.10
N ALA A 129 5.75 25.26 -2.22
CA ALA A 129 6.16 25.67 -3.54
C ALA A 129 6.03 27.19 -3.75
N GLU A 130 4.98 27.83 -3.24
CA GLU A 130 4.79 29.30 -3.24
C GLU A 130 5.91 30.03 -2.51
N LYS A 131 6.52 29.38 -1.50
CA LYS A 131 7.70 29.93 -0.77
C LYS A 131 9.02 29.72 -1.52
N GLY A 132 8.98 29.10 -2.71
CA GLY A 132 10.17 28.81 -3.50
C GLY A 132 10.94 27.59 -3.05
N LEU A 133 10.38 26.75 -2.17
CA LEU A 133 11.02 25.52 -1.70
C LEU A 133 10.86 24.40 -2.74
N ASP A 134 11.93 23.63 -2.98
CA ASP A 134 11.87 22.42 -3.78
C ASP A 134 11.01 21.40 -3.04
N THR A 135 9.86 21.09 -3.61
CA THR A 135 8.83 20.30 -2.93
C THR A 135 8.51 19.02 -3.72
N ILE A 136 8.45 17.89 -3.01
CA ILE A 136 7.93 16.64 -3.56
C ILE A 136 6.67 16.28 -2.82
N LEU A 137 5.57 16.03 -3.56
CA LEU A 137 4.32 15.48 -3.04
C LEU A 137 4.17 14.04 -3.51
N ILE A 138 4.09 13.10 -2.59
CA ILE A 138 3.83 11.68 -2.89
C ILE A 138 2.46 11.26 -2.39
N ASP A 139 1.80 10.39 -3.16
CA ASP A 139 0.53 9.75 -2.76
C ASP A 139 0.50 8.29 -3.24
N ASP A 140 -0.05 7.40 -2.43
CA ASP A 140 -0.16 5.96 -2.75
C ASP A 140 -1.21 5.66 -3.82
N LYS A 141 -2.11 6.59 -4.10
CA LYS A 141 -3.15 6.45 -5.13
C LYS A 141 -2.68 6.99 -6.48
N SER A 142 -3.41 6.61 -7.53
CA SER A 142 -3.18 7.12 -8.89
C SER A 142 -3.59 8.59 -9.09
N PHE A 143 -4.31 9.17 -8.13
CA PHE A 143 -4.84 10.52 -8.19
C PHE A 143 -4.81 11.19 -6.81
N LEU A 144 -4.68 12.51 -6.79
CA LEU A 144 -4.74 13.33 -5.59
C LEU A 144 -6.19 13.58 -5.15
N GLY A 145 -6.39 13.87 -3.87
CA GLY A 145 -7.67 14.29 -3.32
C GLY A 145 -8.11 13.54 -2.07
N GLY A 146 -7.50 12.38 -1.80
CA GLY A 146 -7.77 11.58 -0.62
C GLY A 146 -9.25 11.23 -0.48
N SER A 147 -9.77 11.25 0.75
CA SER A 147 -11.17 10.89 1.05
C SER A 147 -12.21 11.86 0.45
N THR A 148 -11.80 13.06 0.03
CA THR A 148 -12.72 14.07 -0.51
C THR A 148 -13.37 13.62 -1.82
N ILE A 149 -12.66 12.84 -2.62
CA ILE A 149 -13.15 12.34 -3.91
C ILE A 149 -14.36 11.42 -3.75
N TYR A 150 -14.44 10.68 -2.64
CA TYR A 150 -15.52 9.72 -2.38
C TYR A 150 -16.73 10.35 -1.70
N GLN A 151 -16.72 11.67 -1.48
CA GLN A 151 -17.84 12.38 -0.88
C GLN A 151 -18.83 12.79 -1.97
N GLU A 152 -19.88 11.99 -2.14
CA GLU A 152 -20.94 12.24 -3.14
C GLU A 152 -21.88 13.40 -2.76
N ASN A 153 -21.83 13.90 -1.53
CA ASN A 153 -22.78 14.88 -1.05
C ASN A 153 -22.42 16.31 -1.53
N GLU A 154 -23.33 16.91 -2.27
CA GLU A 154 -23.30 18.34 -2.64
C GLU A 154 -23.23 19.29 -1.42
N CYS A 155 -23.45 18.77 -0.23
CA CYS A 155 -23.44 19.53 1.02
C CYS A 155 -22.03 19.95 1.48
N TYR A 156 -20.98 19.26 1.04
CA TYR A 156 -19.62 19.61 1.45
C TYR A 156 -19.06 20.74 0.61
N LYS A 157 -18.84 21.87 1.28
CA LYS A 157 -18.28 23.07 0.65
C LYS A 157 -16.99 23.48 1.36
N ILE A 158 -16.01 23.89 0.58
CA ILE A 158 -14.77 24.51 1.04
C ILE A 158 -14.79 25.94 0.48
N ASN A 159 -14.69 26.95 1.34
CA ASN A 159 -14.79 28.36 0.96
C ASN A 159 -16.04 28.67 0.09
N SER A 160 -17.20 28.11 0.46
CA SER A 160 -18.48 28.25 -0.26
C SER A 160 -18.53 27.62 -1.65
N VAL A 161 -17.48 26.92 -2.08
CA VAL A 161 -17.41 26.13 -3.32
C VAL A 161 -17.62 24.66 -3.02
N ASN A 162 -18.31 23.94 -3.91
CA ASN A 162 -18.43 22.48 -3.80
C ASN A 162 -17.02 21.85 -3.66
N SER A 163 -16.85 20.90 -2.73
CA SER A 163 -15.55 20.32 -2.39
C SER A 163 -14.82 19.70 -3.57
N ASN A 164 -15.52 18.99 -4.44
CA ASN A 164 -14.91 18.36 -5.61
C ASN A 164 -14.46 19.40 -6.65
N LYS A 165 -15.24 20.46 -6.85
CA LYS A 165 -14.87 21.56 -7.73
C LYS A 165 -13.67 22.34 -7.16
N TRP A 166 -13.69 22.60 -5.88
CA TRP A 166 -12.56 23.25 -5.18
C TRP A 166 -11.29 22.41 -5.33
N LEU A 167 -11.39 21.11 -5.06
CA LEU A 167 -10.27 20.16 -5.18
C LEU A 167 -9.69 20.14 -6.60
N ALA A 168 -10.55 20.03 -7.62
CA ALA A 168 -10.11 20.04 -9.02
C ALA A 168 -9.33 21.33 -9.38
N ASN A 169 -9.81 22.48 -8.91
CA ASN A 169 -9.15 23.77 -9.11
C ASN A 169 -7.78 23.82 -8.40
N GLU A 170 -7.69 23.30 -7.17
CA GLU A 170 -6.43 23.27 -6.44
C GLU A 170 -5.41 22.33 -7.10
N ILE A 171 -5.80 21.12 -7.49
CA ILE A 171 -4.93 20.19 -8.20
C ILE A 171 -4.41 20.82 -9.50
N GLU A 172 -5.27 21.46 -10.28
CA GLU A 172 -4.86 22.14 -11.52
C GLU A 172 -3.86 23.28 -11.22
N SER A 173 -4.07 24.01 -10.12
CA SER A 173 -3.17 25.09 -9.70
C SER A 173 -1.75 24.62 -9.37
N LEU A 174 -1.58 23.37 -8.92
CA LEU A 174 -0.27 22.80 -8.60
C LEU A 174 0.66 22.75 -9.82
N LYS A 175 0.13 22.64 -11.03
CA LYS A 175 0.90 22.61 -12.29
C LYS A 175 1.66 23.91 -12.57
N ASN A 176 1.27 25.00 -11.91
CA ASN A 176 1.93 26.30 -12.08
C ASN A 176 3.26 26.42 -11.32
N TYR A 177 3.61 25.46 -10.49
CA TYR A 177 4.80 25.49 -9.66
C TYR A 177 5.90 24.56 -10.23
N PRO A 178 6.94 25.11 -10.90
CA PRO A 178 8.00 24.29 -11.50
C PRO A 178 8.90 23.60 -10.46
N ASN A 179 8.89 24.10 -9.22
CA ASN A 179 9.58 23.55 -8.06
C ASN A 179 8.73 22.55 -7.26
N LEU A 180 7.60 22.08 -7.81
CA LEU A 180 6.77 21.06 -7.22
C LEU A 180 6.76 19.80 -8.11
N LEU A 181 7.28 18.69 -7.58
CA LEU A 181 7.20 17.38 -8.21
C LEU A 181 6.09 16.55 -7.53
N ILE A 182 5.16 16.05 -8.32
CA ILE A 182 4.08 15.17 -7.84
C ILE A 182 4.37 13.75 -8.29
N LYS A 183 4.36 12.80 -7.36
CA LYS A 183 4.51 11.37 -7.60
C LYS A 183 3.31 10.62 -7.04
N ASN A 184 2.42 10.22 -7.93
CA ASN A 184 1.31 9.33 -7.63
C ASN A 184 1.81 7.87 -7.54
N ARG A 185 0.97 6.95 -7.02
CA ARG A 185 1.31 5.54 -6.83
C ARG A 185 2.62 5.34 -6.05
N THR A 186 2.92 6.28 -5.16
CA THR A 186 4.17 6.29 -4.39
C THR A 186 3.89 6.22 -2.90
N SER A 187 4.26 5.12 -2.30
CA SER A 187 4.09 4.87 -0.86
C SER A 187 5.39 5.14 -0.12
N LEU A 188 5.31 5.81 1.03
CA LEU A 188 6.44 5.90 1.95
C LEU A 188 6.63 4.54 2.63
N ALA A 189 7.80 3.93 2.43
CA ALA A 189 8.13 2.63 3.00
C ALA A 189 8.85 2.71 4.33
N ALA A 190 9.74 3.70 4.50
CA ALA A 190 10.48 3.88 5.75
C ALA A 190 10.95 5.33 5.95
N PHE A 191 11.12 5.69 7.22
CA PHE A 191 11.71 6.95 7.66
C PHE A 191 12.92 6.63 8.55
N HIS A 192 14.08 7.09 8.15
CA HIS A 192 15.34 6.87 8.85
C HIS A 192 15.88 8.18 9.44
N GLY A 193 16.96 8.08 10.21
CA GLY A 193 17.66 9.25 10.73
C GLY A 193 18.15 10.18 9.62
N TYR A 194 18.39 11.46 9.99
CA TYR A 194 18.86 12.51 9.07
C TYR A 194 17.92 12.81 7.90
N ASN A 195 16.60 12.65 8.11
CA ASN A 195 15.57 12.85 7.08
C ASN A 195 15.79 11.99 5.81
N TYR A 196 16.39 10.82 5.97
CA TYR A 196 16.48 9.84 4.90
C TYR A 196 15.20 9.00 4.86
N LEU A 197 14.50 9.06 3.73
CA LEU A 197 13.23 8.37 3.53
C LEU A 197 13.36 7.40 2.37
N LEU A 198 12.69 6.25 2.51
CA LEU A 198 12.51 5.29 1.42
C LEU A 198 11.07 5.36 0.95
N ALA A 199 10.90 5.54 -0.34
CA ALA A 199 9.61 5.48 -0.99
C ALA A 199 9.62 4.41 -2.09
N ARG A 200 8.47 3.81 -2.35
CA ARG A 200 8.26 2.85 -3.43
C ARG A 200 7.25 3.45 -4.41
N GLU A 201 7.69 3.73 -5.61
CA GLU A 201 6.87 4.20 -6.72
C GLU A 201 6.44 3.00 -7.59
N ASN A 202 5.16 2.72 -7.70
CA ASN A 202 4.60 1.68 -8.56
C ASN A 202 4.38 2.24 -9.96
N LEU A 203 5.20 1.82 -10.92
CA LEU A 203 5.15 2.34 -12.29
C LEU A 203 4.22 1.56 -13.19
N THR A 204 4.14 0.23 -13.02
CA THR A 204 3.37 -0.65 -13.91
C THR A 204 2.49 -1.67 -13.22
N ASP A 205 2.36 -1.65 -11.89
CA ASP A 205 1.52 -2.60 -11.13
C ASP A 205 0.03 -2.52 -11.51
N HIS A 206 -0.40 -1.41 -12.08
CA HIS A 206 -1.76 -1.18 -12.58
C HIS A 206 -2.00 -1.65 -14.02
N LEU A 207 -0.99 -2.23 -14.65
CA LEU A 207 -1.06 -2.79 -15.99
C LEU A 207 -1.17 -4.30 -15.94
N SER A 208 -1.77 -4.90 -16.96
CA SER A 208 -1.76 -6.35 -17.14
C SER A 208 -0.33 -6.89 -17.31
N ILE A 209 -0.15 -8.18 -17.05
CA ILE A 209 1.17 -8.84 -17.15
C ILE A 209 1.81 -8.61 -18.53
N ASN A 210 1.03 -8.69 -19.61
CA ASN A 210 1.52 -8.51 -20.97
C ASN A 210 1.96 -7.06 -21.27
N GLU A 211 1.28 -6.07 -20.66
CA GLU A 211 1.56 -4.66 -20.89
C GLU A 211 2.78 -4.16 -20.11
N ARG A 212 3.14 -4.84 -19.01
CA ARG A 212 4.29 -4.47 -18.18
C ARG A 212 5.59 -5.19 -18.57
N GLU A 213 5.51 -6.20 -19.45
CA GLU A 213 6.70 -6.96 -19.89
C GLU A 213 7.80 -6.03 -20.43
N GLY A 214 9.02 -6.19 -19.90
CA GLY A 214 10.19 -5.38 -20.26
C GLY A 214 10.19 -3.94 -19.72
N LYS A 215 9.19 -3.53 -18.95
CA LYS A 215 9.14 -2.22 -18.29
C LYS A 215 9.58 -2.31 -16.82
N VAL A 216 10.04 -1.20 -16.29
CA VAL A 216 10.32 -1.09 -14.85
C VAL A 216 9.01 -1.19 -14.09
N ARG A 217 8.94 -2.13 -13.16
CA ARG A 217 7.76 -2.36 -12.33
C ARG A 217 7.67 -1.35 -11.21
N GLN A 218 8.74 -1.21 -10.46
CA GLN A 218 8.79 -0.34 -9.27
C GLN A 218 10.14 0.40 -9.22
N ARG A 219 10.10 1.57 -8.61
CA ARG A 219 11.28 2.42 -8.38
C ARG A 219 11.35 2.87 -6.93
#